data_37bc91fd500c50f86f6050e6f3a4a7b9
#
_entry.id   37bc91fd500c50f86f6050e6f3a4a7b9
#
_cell.length_a   1.000
_cell.length_b   1.000
_cell.length_c   1.000
_cell.angle_alpha   90.00
_cell.angle_beta   90.00
_cell.angle_gamma   90.00
#
_symmetry.space_group_name_H-M   'P 1'
#
loop_
_entity.id
_entity.type
_entity.pdbx_description
1 polymer ?
#
loop_
_entity_poly.entity_id
_entity_poly.type
_entity_poly.pdbx_seq_one_letter_code
_entity_poly.pdbx_strand_id
1 'polypeptide(L)'
;ENHIAAIESDRGGFAPRGFTCDGSEANLEWLKSQAQLFEDYDLHVFEKGYGGVDIGPLKKEYPEIALFGFVPDSQRYFDMHHSPNDVFENVNKRELELGAAAVASFLYLLDQQFK
;
A
#
# COMPACT_ATOMS: atom_id res chain seq x y z
N GLU A 1 0.02 -23.17 7.88
CA GLU A 1 0.40 -21.76 7.92
C GLU A 1 -0.80 -20.89 7.63
N ASN A 2 -1.03 -19.85 8.44
CA ASN A 2 -2.16 -18.94 8.25
C ASN A 2 -1.65 -17.59 7.76
N HIS A 3 -2.18 -17.15 6.61
CA HIS A 3 -1.96 -15.82 6.10
C HIS A 3 -3.18 -14.96 6.45
N ILE A 4 -2.99 -13.92 7.25
CA ILE A 4 -4.09 -13.05 7.71
C ILE A 4 -4.13 -11.72 6.97
N ALA A 5 -2.99 -11.26 6.46
CA ALA A 5 -2.90 -10.03 5.67
C ALA A 5 -1.72 -10.11 4.71
N ALA A 6 -1.81 -9.38 3.62
CA ALA A 6 -0.72 -9.19 2.67
C ALA A 6 -0.76 -7.77 2.13
N ILE A 7 0.40 -7.24 1.77
CA ILE A 7 0.53 -5.91 1.19
C ILE A 7 1.44 -5.98 -0.04
N GLU A 8 1.07 -5.23 -1.08
CA GLU A 8 1.87 -5.10 -2.29
C GLU A 8 2.22 -3.65 -2.56
N SER A 9 3.46 -3.41 -2.97
CA SER A 9 3.95 -2.10 -3.40
C SER A 9 4.57 -2.26 -4.78
N ASP A 10 3.83 -1.86 -5.82
CA ASP A 10 4.23 -2.10 -7.22
C ASP A 10 3.94 -0.90 -8.13
N ARG A 11 3.88 0.31 -7.59
CA ARG A 11 3.55 1.52 -8.37
C ARG A 11 4.68 2.56 -8.37
N GLY A 12 5.92 2.10 -8.18
CA GLY A 12 7.07 2.97 -8.18
C GLY A 12 7.41 3.57 -6.83
N GLY A 13 8.51 4.31 -6.78
CA GLY A 13 9.07 4.90 -5.57
C GLY A 13 8.71 6.36 -5.35
N PHE A 14 7.54 6.78 -5.76
CA PHE A 14 7.07 8.17 -5.62
C PHE A 14 6.60 8.46 -4.20
N ALA A 15 6.34 9.74 -3.89
CA ALA A 15 5.86 10.15 -2.58
C ALA A 15 4.63 9.34 -2.15
N PRO A 16 4.56 8.87 -0.90
CA PRO A 16 3.42 8.07 -0.43
C PRO A 16 2.14 8.91 -0.37
N ARG A 17 1.01 8.29 -0.71
CA ARG A 17 -0.31 8.94 -0.65
C ARG A 17 -1.34 8.14 0.13
N GLY A 18 -1.10 6.86 0.41
CA GLY A 18 -2.01 6.06 1.21
C GLY A 18 -1.98 4.59 0.91
N PHE A 19 -3.09 3.94 1.23
CA PHE A 19 -3.26 2.50 1.11
C PHE A 19 -4.68 2.17 0.68
N THR A 20 -4.84 1.10 -0.08
CA THR A 20 -6.15 0.54 -0.41
C THR A 20 -6.34 -0.79 0.29
N CYS A 21 -7.59 -1.19 0.45
CA CYS A 21 -7.95 -2.48 1.05
C CYS A 21 -8.92 -3.25 0.17
N ASP A 22 -8.58 -4.49 -0.09
CA ASP A 22 -9.48 -5.49 -0.67
C ASP A 22 -9.70 -6.57 0.39
N GLY A 23 -10.77 -6.44 1.15
CA GLY A 23 -11.08 -7.31 2.28
C GLY A 23 -12.49 -7.09 2.78
N SER A 24 -12.76 -7.51 4.00
CA SER A 24 -14.07 -7.34 4.63
C SER A 24 -14.38 -5.87 4.95
N GLU A 25 -15.65 -5.58 5.24
CA GLU A 25 -16.05 -4.26 5.73
C GLU A 25 -15.30 -3.87 7.00
N ALA A 26 -15.07 -4.83 7.89
CA ALA A 26 -14.32 -4.58 9.12
C ALA A 26 -12.87 -4.19 8.83
N ASN A 27 -12.23 -4.85 7.85
CA ASN A 27 -10.87 -4.53 7.44
C ASN A 27 -10.80 -3.14 6.80
N LEU A 28 -11.78 -2.79 5.97
CA LEU A 28 -11.86 -1.46 5.36
C LEU A 28 -12.07 -0.36 6.41
N GLU A 29 -12.95 -0.59 7.37
CA GLU A 29 -13.18 0.37 8.47
C GLU A 29 -11.91 0.55 9.30
N TRP A 30 -11.21 -0.55 9.60
CA TRP A 30 -9.93 -0.46 10.28
C TRP A 30 -8.93 0.40 9.49
N LEU A 31 -8.81 0.16 8.17
CA LEU A 31 -7.93 0.95 7.32
C LEU A 31 -8.25 2.44 7.42
N LYS A 32 -9.52 2.79 7.26
CA LYS A 32 -9.97 4.18 7.33
C LYS A 32 -9.69 4.82 8.69
N SER A 33 -9.76 4.04 9.76
CA SER A 33 -9.47 4.55 11.11
C SER A 33 -8.00 4.90 11.31
N GLN A 34 -7.09 4.37 10.48
CA GLN A 34 -5.66 4.67 10.56
C GLN A 34 -5.29 5.97 9.84
N ALA A 35 -6.16 6.51 9.00
CA ALA A 35 -5.87 7.69 8.18
C ALA A 35 -5.37 8.89 8.98
N GLN A 36 -5.93 9.10 10.17
CA GLN A 36 -5.57 10.21 11.04
C GLN A 36 -4.09 10.19 11.46
N LEU A 37 -3.51 9.00 11.62
CA LEU A 37 -2.12 8.83 12.01
C LEU A 37 -1.13 9.26 10.92
N PHE A 38 -1.58 9.29 9.67
CA PHE A 38 -0.76 9.62 8.51
C PHE A 38 -1.04 11.02 7.94
N GLU A 39 -1.96 11.76 8.54
CA GLU A 39 -2.43 13.05 8.03
C GLU A 39 -1.29 14.07 7.88
N ASP A 40 -0.39 14.15 8.83
CA ASP A 40 0.74 15.08 8.83
C ASP A 40 1.78 14.77 7.73
N TYR A 41 1.69 13.61 7.11
CA TYR A 41 2.61 13.15 6.06
C TYR A 41 1.99 13.18 4.67
N ASP A 42 0.86 13.85 4.51
CA ASP A 42 0.10 13.94 3.25
C ASP A 42 -0.40 12.59 2.70
N LEU A 43 -0.55 11.60 3.56
CA LEU A 43 -1.24 10.37 3.17
C LEU A 43 -2.72 10.53 3.45
N HIS A 44 -3.52 10.55 2.40
CA HIS A 44 -4.96 10.83 2.48
C HIS A 44 -5.82 9.78 1.75
N VAL A 45 -5.21 8.83 1.06
CA VAL A 45 -5.93 7.76 0.36
C VAL A 45 -6.03 6.54 1.28
N PHE A 46 -7.22 6.30 1.82
CA PHE A 46 -7.53 5.15 2.69
C PHE A 46 -8.91 4.66 2.29
N GLU A 47 -8.95 3.80 1.29
CA GLU A 47 -10.21 3.44 0.64
C GLU A 47 -10.22 2.01 0.14
N LYS A 48 -11.41 1.52 -0.24
CA LYS A 48 -11.55 0.23 -0.89
C LYS A 48 -10.85 0.27 -2.24
N GLY A 49 -10.08 -0.78 -2.54
CA GLY A 49 -9.39 -0.89 -3.81
C GLY A 49 -8.63 -2.20 -3.93
N TYR A 50 -8.13 -2.46 -5.11
CA TYR A 50 -7.39 -3.68 -5.42
C TYR A 50 -6.04 -3.68 -4.71
N GLY A 51 -5.71 -4.81 -4.05
CA GLY A 51 -4.46 -4.93 -3.30
C GLY A 51 -3.22 -5.05 -4.18
N GLY A 52 -3.34 -5.80 -5.29
CA GLY A 52 -2.24 -6.00 -6.22
C GLY A 52 -2.36 -7.32 -6.97
N VAL A 53 -1.65 -7.42 -8.09
CA VAL A 53 -1.70 -8.59 -8.99
C VAL A 53 -1.01 -9.79 -8.35
N ASP A 54 0.09 -9.55 -7.65
CA ASP A 54 0.92 -10.62 -7.10
C ASP A 54 0.27 -11.28 -5.87
N ILE A 55 -0.36 -10.48 -5.02
CA ILE A 55 -1.02 -10.99 -3.81
C ILE A 55 -2.47 -11.39 -4.01
N GLY A 56 -3.11 -10.93 -5.09
CA GLY A 56 -4.51 -11.24 -5.39
C GLY A 56 -4.87 -12.73 -5.33
N PRO A 57 -4.05 -13.64 -5.88
CA PRO A 57 -4.32 -15.09 -5.84
C PRO A 57 -4.42 -15.69 -4.45
N LEU A 58 -3.86 -15.04 -3.42
CA LEU A 58 -3.96 -15.53 -2.03
C LEU A 58 -5.40 -15.64 -1.54
N LYS A 59 -6.29 -14.83 -2.08
CA LYS A 59 -7.71 -14.86 -1.72
C LYS A 59 -8.39 -16.19 -1.99
N LYS A 60 -7.89 -16.95 -2.96
CA LYS A 60 -8.44 -18.28 -3.29
C LYS A 60 -8.16 -19.30 -2.20
N GLU A 61 -6.99 -19.22 -1.60
CA GLU A 61 -6.58 -20.15 -0.53
C GLU A 61 -6.98 -19.63 0.85
N TYR A 62 -7.04 -18.31 1.01
CA TYR A 62 -7.36 -17.65 2.28
C TYR A 62 -8.46 -16.63 2.07
N PRO A 63 -9.74 -17.06 1.98
CA PRO A 63 -10.86 -16.15 1.65
C PRO A 63 -11.04 -14.97 2.61
N GLU A 64 -10.60 -15.13 3.85
CA GLU A 64 -10.70 -14.09 4.89
C GLU A 64 -9.50 -13.15 4.93
N ILE A 65 -8.51 -13.35 4.06
CA ILE A 65 -7.31 -12.52 4.07
C ILE A 65 -7.62 -11.06 3.71
N ALA A 66 -6.97 -10.13 4.41
CA ALA A 66 -7.01 -8.73 4.05
C ALA A 66 -5.84 -8.41 3.11
N LEU A 67 -6.14 -7.91 1.92
CA LEU A 67 -5.14 -7.52 0.93
C LEU A 67 -5.06 -6.00 0.88
N PHE A 68 -3.84 -5.47 1.01
CA PHE A 68 -3.61 -4.03 0.99
C PHE A 68 -2.69 -3.66 -0.17
N GLY A 69 -2.97 -2.52 -0.79
CA GLY A 69 -2.11 -1.93 -1.81
C GLY A 69 -1.51 -0.63 -1.30
N PHE A 70 -0.21 -0.45 -1.50
CA PHE A 70 0.43 0.82 -1.24
C PHE A 70 0.19 1.78 -2.41
N VAL A 71 -0.23 3.01 -2.12
CA VAL A 71 -0.56 4.02 -3.13
C VAL A 71 0.42 5.18 -3.05
N PRO A 72 1.43 5.24 -3.93
CA PRO A 72 2.25 6.43 -4.09
C PRO A 72 1.57 7.43 -5.02
N ASP A 73 2.15 8.63 -5.15
CA ASP A 73 1.69 9.64 -6.08
C ASP A 73 1.70 9.08 -7.51
N SER A 74 0.56 9.14 -8.18
CA SER A 74 0.37 8.55 -9.51
C SER A 74 0.70 9.48 -10.68
N GLN A 75 0.99 10.75 -10.43
CA GLN A 75 1.18 11.72 -11.49
C GLN A 75 2.30 11.35 -12.46
N ARG A 76 3.35 10.70 -11.96
CA ARG A 76 4.52 10.34 -12.76
C ARG A 76 4.60 8.85 -13.10
N TYR A 77 3.65 8.06 -12.62
CA TYR A 77 3.69 6.60 -12.79
C TYR A 77 3.72 6.19 -14.25
N PHE A 78 2.80 6.73 -15.05
CA PHE A 78 2.66 6.36 -16.46
C PHE A 78 3.78 6.95 -17.33
N ASP A 79 4.47 8.00 -16.87
CA ASP A 79 5.62 8.55 -17.59
C ASP A 79 6.81 7.57 -17.56
N MET A 80 6.88 6.71 -16.56
CA MET A 80 8.01 5.80 -16.34
C MET A 80 7.64 4.33 -16.55
N HIS A 81 6.38 3.96 -16.31
CA HIS A 81 5.89 2.58 -16.34
C HIS A 81 6.15 1.94 -17.71
N HIS A 82 6.91 0.83 -17.70
CA HIS A 82 7.27 0.08 -18.90
C HIS A 82 7.86 0.94 -20.02
N SER A 83 8.58 2.00 -19.68
CA SER A 83 9.18 2.93 -20.63
C SER A 83 10.71 2.98 -20.49
N PRO A 84 11.43 3.59 -21.48
CA PRO A 84 12.87 3.83 -21.33
C PRO A 84 13.25 4.71 -20.13
N ASN A 85 12.29 5.46 -19.58
CA ASN A 85 12.49 6.32 -18.41
C ASN A 85 12.40 5.54 -17.09
N ASP A 86 12.06 4.26 -17.12
CA ASP A 86 11.98 3.41 -15.93
C ASP A 86 13.40 2.92 -15.59
N VAL A 87 14.19 3.84 -15.07
CA VAL A 87 15.60 3.61 -14.69
C VAL A 87 15.86 4.15 -13.29
N PHE A 88 16.86 3.61 -12.62
CA PHE A 88 17.20 3.93 -11.24
C PHE A 88 17.43 5.44 -11.01
N GLU A 89 18.02 6.13 -11.99
CA GLU A 89 18.34 7.56 -11.89
C GLU A 89 17.09 8.44 -11.75
N ASN A 90 15.92 7.93 -12.12
CA ASN A 90 14.65 8.65 -11.99
C ASN A 90 13.96 8.41 -10.64
N VAL A 91 14.58 7.64 -9.75
CA VAL A 91 14.05 7.41 -8.41
C VAL A 91 14.52 8.53 -7.48
N ASN A 92 13.58 9.22 -6.83
CA ASN A 92 13.89 10.24 -5.85
C ASN A 92 14.13 9.58 -4.49
N LYS A 93 15.32 9.80 -3.93
CA LYS A 93 15.72 9.19 -2.67
C LYS A 93 14.77 9.50 -1.53
N ARG A 94 14.37 10.79 -1.37
CA ARG A 94 13.50 11.20 -0.28
C ARG A 94 12.11 10.61 -0.42
N GLU A 95 11.55 10.60 -1.62
CA GLU A 95 10.23 9.99 -1.87
C GLU A 95 10.24 8.50 -1.57
N LEU A 96 11.29 7.80 -1.98
CA LEU A 96 11.45 6.38 -1.70
C LEU A 96 11.58 6.12 -0.20
N GLU A 97 12.35 6.92 0.52
CA GLU A 97 12.50 6.80 1.97
C GLU A 97 11.19 7.07 2.71
N LEU A 98 10.43 8.08 2.28
CA LEU A 98 9.10 8.37 2.83
C LEU A 98 8.13 7.21 2.60
N GLY A 99 8.16 6.61 1.42
CA GLY A 99 7.37 5.44 1.10
C GLY A 99 7.73 4.25 1.97
N ALA A 100 9.02 4.00 2.15
CA ALA A 100 9.49 2.93 3.02
C ALA A 100 9.03 3.14 4.47
N ALA A 101 9.13 4.37 4.97
CA ALA A 101 8.67 4.71 6.32
C ALA A 101 7.15 4.53 6.46
N ALA A 102 6.37 4.92 5.45
CA ALA A 102 4.93 4.74 5.45
C ALA A 102 4.54 3.26 5.50
N VAL A 103 5.17 2.42 4.68
CA VAL A 103 4.91 0.98 4.65
C VAL A 103 5.33 0.33 5.97
N ALA A 104 6.49 0.69 6.51
CA ALA A 104 6.95 0.16 7.80
C ALA A 104 5.98 0.50 8.94
N SER A 105 5.51 1.75 8.98
CA SER A 105 4.51 2.19 9.96
C SER A 105 3.20 1.43 9.80
N PHE A 106 2.76 1.23 8.58
CA PHE A 106 1.53 0.48 8.28
C PHE A 106 1.65 -0.98 8.71
N LEU A 107 2.78 -1.62 8.45
CA LEU A 107 3.04 -3.00 8.88
C LEU A 107 3.00 -3.13 10.41
N TYR A 108 3.55 -2.14 11.11
CA TYR A 108 3.46 -2.11 12.57
C TYR A 108 2.01 -2.05 13.02
N LEU A 109 1.20 -1.19 12.42
CA LEU A 109 -0.21 -1.06 12.76
C LEU A 109 -1.00 -2.35 12.46
N LEU A 110 -0.69 -3.00 11.34
CA LEU A 110 -1.27 -4.31 11.00
C LEU A 110 -0.95 -5.36 12.05
N ASP A 111 0.31 -5.43 12.48
CA ASP A 111 0.73 -6.37 13.50
C ASP A 111 -0.05 -6.16 14.80
N GLN A 112 -0.28 -4.92 15.20
CA GLN A 112 -1.08 -4.61 16.38
C GLN A 112 -2.55 -5.04 16.23
N GLN A 113 -3.12 -4.86 15.05
CA GLN A 113 -4.53 -5.18 14.79
C GLN A 113 -4.79 -6.69 14.79
N PHE A 114 -3.90 -7.48 14.22
CA PHE A 114 -4.07 -8.93 14.05
C PHE A 114 -3.32 -9.77 15.08
N LYS A 115 -2.92 -9.18 16.15
CA LYS A 115 -2.23 -9.86 17.25
C LYS A 115 -3.10 -10.83 18.04
#